data_5182bd1bc8596e458036977d29357663
#
_entry.id   5182bd1bc8596e458036977d29357663
#
_cell.length_a   1.000
_cell.length_b   1.000
_cell.length_c   1.000
_cell.angle_alpha   90.00
_cell.angle_beta   90.00
_cell.angle_gamma   90.00
#
_symmetry.space_group_name_H-M   'P 1'
#
loop_
_entity.id
_entity.type
_entity.pdbx_description
1 polymer ?
#
loop_
_entity_poly.entity_id
_entity_poly.type
_entity_poly.pdbx_seq_one_letter_code
_entity_poly.pdbx_strand_id
1 'polypeptide(L)'
;SSDLTQINTRRQGSAYITLRDDQQDIAMEVNGFGRFAAAAAPFVQGDRVIIHGKPNVWMKRTSLSLRGDAIITAGAGGSLKAMIDELRKKLKGEGLFDADRKKPLPEFPHCIGLICAPQARAEGDVITNVRLRWPVVGFKVTHVHVQGEQCPSDVVAAIRQLDADPDVDVIIVARGGGAFEDLIGFSDENVVRAAAAAHTPLIS
;
A
#
# COMPACT_ATOMS: atom_id res chain seq x y z
N SER A 1 16.09 -8.71 1.50
CA SER A 1 17.17 -7.88 2.12
C SER A 1 18.49 -8.25 1.49
N SER A 2 19.33 -7.28 1.24
CA SER A 2 20.61 -7.49 0.55
C SER A 2 21.71 -6.77 1.31
N ASP A 3 22.90 -7.34 1.28
CA ASP A 3 24.06 -6.76 1.92
C ASP A 3 24.72 -5.71 1.02
N LEU A 4 25.10 -4.59 1.61
CA LEU A 4 25.86 -3.52 0.97
C LEU A 4 27.31 -3.98 0.77
N THR A 5 27.67 -4.37 -0.44
CA THR A 5 29.06 -4.80 -0.73
C THR A 5 29.95 -3.63 -1.15
N GLN A 6 29.37 -2.58 -1.70
CA GLN A 6 30.10 -1.37 -2.07
C GLN A 6 29.21 -0.15 -1.99
N ILE A 7 29.69 0.94 -1.38
CA ILE A 7 28.99 2.23 -1.36
C ILE A 7 30.00 3.34 -1.69
N ASN A 8 29.65 4.18 -2.64
CA ASN A 8 30.44 5.33 -3.04
C ASN A 8 29.52 6.54 -3.16
N THR A 9 29.54 7.39 -2.15
CA THR A 9 28.81 8.66 -2.13
C THR A 9 29.77 9.79 -2.55
N ARG A 10 29.54 10.38 -3.71
CA ARG A 10 30.35 11.50 -4.19
C ARG A 10 29.81 12.83 -3.70
N ARG A 11 30.71 13.82 -3.47
CA ARG A 11 30.35 15.20 -3.04
C ARG A 11 29.35 15.93 -3.92
N GLN A 12 29.01 15.40 -5.10
CA GLN A 12 28.06 15.97 -6.06
C GLN A 12 26.62 15.42 -5.91
N GLY A 13 26.27 14.86 -4.76
CA GLY A 13 24.89 14.40 -4.52
C GLY A 13 24.49 13.16 -5.33
N SER A 14 25.44 12.29 -5.66
CA SER A 14 25.20 11.00 -6.29
C SER A 14 25.69 9.85 -5.40
N ALA A 15 24.97 8.76 -5.35
CA ALA A 15 25.34 7.50 -4.68
C ALA A 15 25.37 6.36 -5.69
N TYR A 16 26.44 5.56 -5.63
CA TYR A 16 26.61 4.33 -6.38
C TYR A 16 26.78 3.21 -5.36
N ILE A 17 25.92 2.21 -5.43
CA ILE A 17 25.81 1.15 -4.44
C ILE A 17 25.81 -0.17 -5.18
N THR A 18 26.52 -1.17 -4.64
CA THR A 18 26.39 -2.56 -5.08
C THR A 18 25.74 -3.36 -3.96
N LEU A 19 24.58 -3.92 -4.24
CA LEU A 19 23.87 -4.86 -3.38
C LEU A 19 24.23 -6.29 -3.76
N ARG A 20 24.37 -7.17 -2.78
CA ARG A 20 24.50 -8.60 -2.99
C ARG A 20 23.41 -9.33 -2.23
N ASP A 21 22.77 -10.28 -2.88
CA ASP A 21 21.80 -11.16 -2.22
C ASP A 21 22.55 -12.14 -1.30
N ASP A 22 21.98 -12.41 -0.11
CA ASP A 22 22.57 -13.31 0.89
C ASP A 22 22.30 -14.80 0.60
N GLN A 23 21.33 -15.09 -0.26
CA GLN A 23 20.92 -16.46 -0.62
C GLN A 23 21.34 -16.86 -2.04
N GLN A 24 21.55 -15.89 -2.92
CA GLN A 24 21.90 -16.11 -4.32
C GLN A 24 23.15 -15.29 -4.67
N ASP A 25 24.05 -15.86 -5.46
CA ASP A 25 25.25 -15.15 -5.91
C ASP A 25 24.92 -14.13 -7.02
N ILE A 26 24.03 -13.19 -6.69
CA ILE A 26 23.57 -12.12 -7.56
C ILE A 26 23.96 -10.78 -6.96
N ALA A 27 24.62 -9.94 -7.76
CA ALA A 27 24.90 -8.56 -7.42
C ALA A 27 24.09 -7.61 -8.30
N MET A 28 23.55 -6.54 -7.72
CA MET A 28 22.79 -5.51 -8.40
C MET A 28 23.42 -4.15 -8.17
N GLU A 29 23.73 -3.45 -9.25
CA GLU A 29 24.17 -2.05 -9.18
C GLU A 29 22.98 -1.13 -8.98
N VAL A 30 23.08 -0.23 -7.99
CA VAL A 30 22.10 0.80 -7.70
C VAL A 30 22.76 2.16 -7.83
N ASN A 31 22.12 3.05 -8.57
CA ASN A 31 22.52 4.44 -8.66
C ASN A 31 21.37 5.35 -8.25
N GLY A 32 21.68 6.47 -7.60
CA GLY A 32 20.67 7.43 -7.19
C GLY A 32 21.26 8.81 -6.94
N PHE A 33 20.40 9.82 -6.95
CA PHE A 33 20.78 11.22 -6.90
C PHE A 33 19.95 11.98 -5.84
N GLY A 34 20.44 13.15 -5.44
CA GLY A 34 19.70 14.05 -4.57
C GLY A 34 19.28 13.41 -3.25
N ARG A 35 17.98 13.29 -2.99
CA ARG A 35 17.44 12.74 -1.73
C ARG A 35 17.91 11.32 -1.45
N PHE A 36 18.00 10.47 -2.48
CA PHE A 36 18.50 9.11 -2.32
C PHE A 36 19.97 9.10 -1.87
N ALA A 37 20.82 9.91 -2.52
CA ALA A 37 22.22 9.99 -2.15
C ALA A 37 22.43 10.54 -0.72
N ALA A 38 21.61 11.51 -0.30
CA ALA A 38 21.62 12.03 1.07
C ALA A 38 21.17 10.94 2.08
N ALA A 39 20.14 10.18 1.75
CA ALA A 39 19.66 9.07 2.58
C ALA A 39 20.66 7.90 2.64
N ALA A 40 21.45 7.71 1.58
CA ALA A 40 22.47 6.66 1.52
C ALA A 40 23.77 7.03 2.28
N ALA A 41 24.01 8.30 2.56
CA ALA A 41 25.25 8.80 3.18
C ALA A 41 25.60 8.15 4.54
N PRO A 42 24.67 7.85 5.44
CA PRO A 42 24.98 7.24 6.74
C PRO A 42 25.33 5.74 6.66
N PHE A 43 25.06 5.06 5.54
CA PHE A 43 25.30 3.63 5.41
C PHE A 43 26.76 3.34 5.04
N VAL A 44 27.25 2.20 5.52
CA VAL A 44 28.60 1.70 5.25
C VAL A 44 28.58 0.31 4.61
N GLN A 45 29.69 -0.10 4.06
CA GLN A 45 29.86 -1.47 3.53
C GLN A 45 29.62 -2.51 4.63
N GLY A 46 28.82 -3.52 4.34
CA GLY A 46 28.40 -4.55 5.29
C GLY A 46 27.02 -4.28 5.93
N ASP A 47 26.46 -3.09 5.77
CA ASP A 47 25.12 -2.81 6.26
C ASP A 47 24.09 -3.61 5.45
N ARG A 48 23.10 -4.12 6.16
CA ARG A 48 21.96 -4.78 5.58
C ARG A 48 20.88 -3.76 5.26
N VAL A 49 20.53 -3.63 3.98
CA VAL A 49 19.61 -2.56 3.53
C VAL A 49 18.50 -3.10 2.64
N ILE A 50 17.42 -2.34 2.59
CA ILE A 50 16.35 -2.46 1.60
C ILE A 50 16.39 -1.20 0.75
N ILE A 51 16.51 -1.36 -0.57
CA ILE A 51 16.47 -0.25 -1.51
C ILE A 51 15.21 -0.37 -2.36
N HIS A 52 14.46 0.72 -2.39
CA HIS A 52 13.37 0.91 -3.33
C HIS A 52 13.91 1.64 -4.57
N GLY A 53 13.53 1.18 -5.76
CA GLY A 53 14.00 1.81 -7.00
C GLY A 53 13.37 1.20 -8.23
N LYS A 54 13.65 1.82 -9.38
CA LYS A 54 13.15 1.38 -10.69
C LYS A 54 14.26 0.76 -11.51
N PRO A 55 14.01 -0.35 -12.24
CA PRO A 55 14.97 -0.90 -13.16
C PRO A 55 15.38 0.14 -14.21
N ASN A 56 16.66 0.23 -14.47
CA ASN A 56 17.24 1.11 -15.48
C ASN A 56 18.19 0.31 -16.38
N VAL A 57 17.89 0.28 -17.67
CA VAL A 57 18.70 -0.42 -18.66
C VAL A 57 19.56 0.60 -19.41
N TRP A 58 20.88 0.43 -19.33
CA TRP A 58 21.81 1.26 -20.07
C TRP A 58 22.16 0.61 -21.40
N MET A 59 21.47 1.02 -22.47
CA MET A 59 21.59 0.43 -23.82
C MET A 59 23.02 0.40 -24.36
N LYS A 60 23.86 1.41 -24.05
CA LYS A 60 25.25 1.47 -24.56
C LYS A 60 26.21 0.46 -23.95
N ARG A 61 25.88 -0.10 -22.77
CA ARG A 61 26.74 -1.07 -22.04
C ARG A 61 26.03 -2.38 -21.74
N THR A 62 24.80 -2.56 -22.21
CA THR A 62 23.99 -3.75 -21.95
C THR A 62 23.97 -4.12 -20.46
N SER A 63 23.94 -3.09 -19.58
CA SER A 63 23.94 -3.31 -18.14
C SER A 63 22.59 -2.96 -17.54
N LEU A 64 22.10 -3.82 -16.65
CA LEU A 64 20.92 -3.59 -15.84
C LEU A 64 21.37 -2.99 -14.49
N SER A 65 20.76 -1.89 -14.11
CA SER A 65 20.96 -1.27 -12.80
C SER A 65 19.60 -0.87 -12.20
N LEU A 66 19.60 -0.57 -10.91
CA LEU A 66 18.43 -0.02 -10.23
C LEU A 66 18.64 1.48 -10.01
N ARG A 67 17.68 2.29 -10.40
CA ARG A 67 17.65 3.69 -10.00
C ARG A 67 16.96 3.80 -8.65
N GLY A 68 17.74 4.05 -7.60
CA GLY A 68 17.24 4.09 -6.23
C GLY A 68 16.44 5.36 -5.95
N ASP A 69 15.29 5.19 -5.31
CA ASP A 69 14.40 6.27 -4.85
C ASP A 69 14.44 6.39 -3.33
N ALA A 70 14.58 5.25 -2.59
CA ALA A 70 14.70 5.22 -1.14
C ALA A 70 15.65 4.10 -0.67
N ILE A 71 16.29 4.29 0.49
CA ILE A 71 17.14 3.30 1.18
C ILE A 71 16.81 3.31 2.67
N ILE A 72 16.65 2.13 3.25
CA ILE A 72 16.39 1.93 4.68
C ILE A 72 17.23 0.76 5.21
N THR A 73 17.55 0.75 6.49
CA THR A 73 18.25 -0.36 7.15
C THR A 73 17.35 -1.61 7.16
N ALA A 74 17.87 -2.73 6.68
CA ALA A 74 17.20 -4.01 6.83
C ALA A 74 17.46 -4.52 8.26
N GLY A 75 16.50 -4.31 9.15
CA GLY A 75 16.62 -4.81 10.53
C GLY A 75 16.22 -3.82 11.62
N ALA A 76 16.20 -2.51 11.35
CA ALA A 76 15.67 -1.50 12.30
C ALA A 76 14.19 -1.15 12.05
N GLY A 77 13.64 -1.62 10.96
CA GLY A 77 12.22 -1.72 10.67
C GLY A 77 12.09 -2.93 9.79
N GLY A 78 11.52 -3.99 10.30
CA GLY A 78 11.26 -5.21 9.55
C GLY A 78 10.70 -4.87 8.18
N SER A 79 10.85 -5.75 7.21
CA SER A 79 10.29 -5.50 5.88
C SER A 79 8.88 -4.95 6.07
N LEU A 80 8.42 -4.05 5.21
CA LEU A 80 7.05 -3.51 5.27
C LEU A 80 6.00 -4.61 5.53
N LYS A 81 6.26 -5.80 5.00
CA LYS A 81 5.49 -7.00 5.31
C LYS A 81 5.53 -7.37 6.79
N ALA A 82 6.71 -7.31 7.44
CA ALA A 82 6.83 -7.61 8.87
C ALA A 82 6.10 -6.56 9.72
N MET A 83 6.12 -5.29 9.33
CA MET A 83 5.35 -4.24 10.02
C MET A 83 3.84 -4.49 9.91
N ILE A 84 3.36 -4.88 8.73
CA ILE A 84 1.95 -5.25 8.51
C ILE A 84 1.59 -6.51 9.31
N ASP A 85 2.47 -7.50 9.35
CA ASP A 85 2.26 -8.73 10.12
C ASP A 85 2.23 -8.46 11.64
N GLU A 86 3.07 -7.57 12.15
CA GLU A 86 3.02 -7.12 13.55
C GLU A 86 1.74 -6.35 13.85
N LEU A 87 1.36 -5.41 12.99
CA LEU A 87 0.10 -4.69 13.13
C LEU A 87 -1.09 -5.66 13.12
N ARG A 88 -1.09 -6.61 12.20
CA ARG A 88 -2.13 -7.65 12.13
C ARG A 88 -2.21 -8.48 13.41
N LYS A 89 -1.07 -8.88 13.99
CA LYS A 89 -1.02 -9.60 15.27
C LYS A 89 -1.59 -8.75 16.40
N LYS A 90 -1.19 -7.46 16.48
CA LYS A 90 -1.71 -6.51 17.45
C LYS A 90 -3.23 -6.40 17.37
N LEU A 91 -3.76 -6.06 16.18
CA LEU A 91 -5.19 -5.86 15.97
C LEU A 91 -6.01 -7.14 16.16
N LYS A 92 -5.43 -8.31 15.83
CA LYS A 92 -6.03 -9.61 16.14
C LYS A 92 -6.08 -9.87 17.63
N GLY A 93 -5.01 -9.53 18.37
CA GLY A 93 -4.98 -9.62 19.83
C GLY A 93 -6.01 -8.70 20.52
N GLU A 94 -6.40 -7.60 19.89
CA GLU A 94 -7.46 -6.71 20.33
C GLU A 94 -8.88 -7.20 19.91
N GLY A 95 -8.99 -8.34 19.22
CA GLY A 95 -10.25 -8.91 18.78
C GLY A 95 -10.92 -8.19 17.59
N LEU A 96 -10.20 -7.31 16.85
CA LEU A 96 -10.80 -6.57 15.74
C LEU A 96 -11.27 -7.46 14.58
N PHE A 97 -10.72 -8.66 14.46
CA PHE A 97 -11.04 -9.61 13.39
C PHE A 97 -11.97 -10.74 13.82
N ASP A 98 -12.49 -10.69 15.04
CA ASP A 98 -13.35 -11.75 15.57
C ASP A 98 -14.65 -11.89 14.77
N ALA A 99 -15.12 -13.11 14.63
CA ALA A 99 -16.25 -13.42 13.77
C ALA A 99 -17.57 -12.80 14.28
N ASP A 100 -17.71 -12.65 15.59
CA ASP A 100 -18.87 -12.04 16.25
C ASP A 100 -18.98 -10.53 16.01
N ARG A 101 -17.89 -9.87 15.62
CA ARG A 101 -17.88 -8.48 15.16
C ARG A 101 -18.30 -8.29 13.71
N LYS A 102 -18.32 -9.39 12.93
CA LYS A 102 -18.72 -9.33 11.51
C LYS A 102 -20.22 -9.10 11.43
N LYS A 103 -20.60 -8.09 10.66
CA LYS A 103 -22.01 -7.77 10.42
C LYS A 103 -22.56 -8.57 9.26
N PRO A 104 -23.78 -9.09 9.35
CA PRO A 104 -24.43 -9.74 8.21
C PRO A 104 -24.64 -8.73 7.08
N LEU A 105 -24.41 -9.16 5.86
CA LEU A 105 -24.73 -8.35 4.69
C LEU A 105 -26.24 -8.33 4.48
N PRO A 106 -26.79 -7.19 4.05
CA PRO A 106 -28.21 -7.11 3.67
C PRO A 106 -28.46 -7.99 2.44
N GLU A 107 -29.56 -8.73 2.47
CA GLU A 107 -29.95 -9.59 1.35
C GLU A 107 -30.33 -8.79 0.11
N PHE A 108 -31.01 -7.64 0.30
CA PHE A 108 -31.46 -6.73 -0.74
C PHE A 108 -31.10 -5.29 -0.37
N PRO A 109 -29.86 -4.84 -0.64
CA PRO A 109 -29.46 -3.47 -0.34
C PRO A 109 -30.19 -2.48 -1.27
N HIS A 110 -30.66 -1.36 -0.72
CA HIS A 110 -31.26 -0.27 -1.49
C HIS A 110 -30.17 0.69 -1.99
N CYS A 111 -29.13 0.92 -1.19
CA CYS A 111 -28.04 1.82 -1.53
C CYS A 111 -26.69 1.27 -1.08
N ILE A 112 -25.74 1.29 -2.00
CA ILE A 112 -24.35 0.89 -1.77
C ILE A 112 -23.48 2.14 -1.72
N GLY A 113 -22.75 2.33 -0.61
CA GLY A 113 -21.66 3.30 -0.51
C GLY A 113 -20.41 2.72 -1.16
N LEU A 114 -19.89 3.33 -2.20
CA LEU A 114 -18.69 2.88 -2.90
C LEU A 114 -17.54 3.86 -2.71
N ILE A 115 -16.44 3.39 -2.13
CA ILE A 115 -15.19 4.13 -1.96
C ILE A 115 -14.20 3.62 -2.98
N CYS A 116 -13.73 4.49 -3.88
CA CYS A 116 -12.76 4.13 -4.92
C CYS A 116 -11.99 5.36 -5.43
N ALA A 117 -10.98 5.16 -6.28
CA ALA A 117 -10.36 6.27 -7.00
C ALA A 117 -11.28 6.80 -8.11
N PRO A 118 -11.20 8.10 -8.43
CA PRO A 118 -11.97 8.67 -9.53
C PRO A 118 -11.59 8.00 -10.86
N GLN A 119 -12.58 7.68 -11.68
CA GLN A 119 -12.41 7.05 -13.01
C GLN A 119 -11.67 5.70 -12.96
N ALA A 120 -11.65 5.04 -11.81
CA ALA A 120 -11.02 3.73 -11.67
C ALA A 120 -11.85 2.65 -12.40
N ARG A 121 -11.16 1.69 -13.03
CA ARG A 121 -11.84 0.50 -13.61
C ARG A 121 -12.67 -0.22 -12.55
N ALA A 122 -12.18 -0.28 -11.30
CA ALA A 122 -12.89 -0.89 -10.20
C ALA A 122 -14.29 -0.28 -9.94
N GLU A 123 -14.45 1.04 -10.13
CA GLU A 123 -15.75 1.71 -10.03
C GLU A 123 -16.75 1.13 -11.06
N GLY A 124 -16.35 1.14 -12.32
CA GLY A 124 -17.18 0.60 -13.41
C GLY A 124 -17.48 -0.88 -13.23
N ASP A 125 -16.50 -1.67 -12.83
CA ASP A 125 -16.64 -3.12 -12.62
C ASP A 125 -17.63 -3.41 -11.49
N VAL A 126 -17.54 -2.72 -10.35
CA VAL A 126 -18.47 -2.90 -9.23
C VAL A 126 -19.89 -2.50 -9.64
N ILE A 127 -20.09 -1.29 -10.18
CA ILE A 127 -21.42 -0.78 -10.56
C ILE A 127 -22.06 -1.70 -11.61
N THR A 128 -21.33 -2.10 -12.63
CA THR A 128 -21.84 -2.96 -13.71
C THR A 128 -22.26 -4.33 -13.17
N ASN A 129 -21.38 -4.99 -12.39
CA ASN A 129 -21.67 -6.34 -11.88
C ASN A 129 -22.84 -6.34 -10.88
N VAL A 130 -22.94 -5.31 -10.04
CA VAL A 130 -24.05 -5.19 -9.11
C VAL A 130 -25.36 -4.95 -9.86
N ARG A 131 -25.39 -4.01 -10.82
CA ARG A 131 -26.61 -3.71 -11.60
C ARG A 131 -27.10 -4.87 -12.45
N LEU A 132 -26.19 -5.73 -12.93
CA LEU A 132 -26.56 -6.96 -13.63
C LEU A 132 -27.37 -7.92 -12.75
N ARG A 133 -27.12 -7.92 -11.43
CA ARG A 133 -27.78 -8.81 -10.47
C ARG A 133 -28.93 -8.14 -9.74
N TRP A 134 -28.81 -6.84 -9.46
CA TRP A 134 -29.76 -6.04 -8.69
C TRP A 134 -29.93 -4.64 -9.31
N PRO A 135 -30.70 -4.51 -10.40
CA PRO A 135 -30.79 -3.26 -11.20
C PRO A 135 -31.30 -2.03 -10.45
N VAL A 136 -32.10 -2.24 -9.40
CA VAL A 136 -32.76 -1.15 -8.64
C VAL A 136 -31.89 -0.52 -7.57
N VAL A 137 -30.69 -1.05 -7.34
CA VAL A 137 -29.79 -0.55 -6.29
C VAL A 137 -29.23 0.84 -6.62
N GLY A 138 -29.27 1.72 -5.63
CA GLY A 138 -28.62 3.03 -5.69
C GLY A 138 -27.14 2.95 -5.30
N PHE A 139 -26.36 3.94 -5.73
CA PHE A 139 -24.94 4.08 -5.36
C PHE A 139 -24.68 5.49 -4.86
N LYS A 140 -23.95 5.59 -3.73
CA LYS A 140 -23.31 6.83 -3.26
C LYS A 140 -21.79 6.61 -3.40
N VAL A 141 -21.19 7.23 -4.42
CA VAL A 141 -19.75 7.05 -4.73
C VAL A 141 -18.96 8.16 -4.06
N THR A 142 -17.95 7.78 -3.28
CA THR A 142 -16.98 8.70 -2.68
C THR A 142 -15.60 8.42 -3.28
N HIS A 143 -15.07 9.42 -3.95
CA HIS A 143 -13.74 9.32 -4.56
C HIS A 143 -12.66 9.71 -3.56
N VAL A 144 -11.60 8.88 -3.46
CA VAL A 144 -10.49 9.03 -2.54
C VAL A 144 -9.16 8.80 -3.25
N HIS A 145 -8.07 9.31 -2.67
CA HIS A 145 -6.74 8.87 -3.06
C HIS A 145 -6.54 7.43 -2.58
N VAL A 146 -6.22 6.52 -3.51
CA VAL A 146 -6.01 5.09 -3.21
C VAL A 146 -4.53 4.72 -3.06
N GLN A 147 -3.64 5.70 -3.12
CA GLN A 147 -2.20 5.56 -2.91
C GLN A 147 -1.57 6.87 -2.41
N GLY A 148 -0.36 6.80 -1.84
CA GLY A 148 0.33 7.95 -1.28
C GLY A 148 -0.10 8.28 0.15
N GLU A 149 0.47 9.35 0.72
CA GLU A 149 0.31 9.73 2.12
C GLU A 149 -1.14 10.12 2.51
N GLN A 150 -1.92 10.61 1.56
CA GLN A 150 -3.30 11.03 1.80
C GLN A 150 -4.30 9.85 1.78
N CYS A 151 -3.91 8.71 1.23
CA CYS A 151 -4.80 7.55 1.10
C CYS A 151 -5.44 7.13 2.43
N PRO A 152 -4.72 6.93 3.55
CA PRO A 152 -5.34 6.50 4.80
C PRO A 152 -6.37 7.51 5.35
N SER A 153 -6.03 8.79 5.34
CA SER A 153 -6.93 9.84 5.84
C SER A 153 -8.21 9.96 5.03
N ASP A 154 -8.09 9.91 3.70
CA ASP A 154 -9.23 10.02 2.80
C ASP A 154 -10.15 8.80 2.93
N VAL A 155 -9.58 7.59 3.01
CA VAL A 155 -10.37 6.36 3.18
C VAL A 155 -11.09 6.36 4.53
N VAL A 156 -10.44 6.77 5.61
CA VAL A 156 -11.08 6.90 6.94
C VAL A 156 -12.23 7.91 6.90
N ALA A 157 -12.03 9.07 6.28
CA ALA A 157 -13.06 10.09 6.15
C ALA A 157 -14.25 9.57 5.33
N ALA A 158 -14.00 8.88 4.22
CA ALA A 158 -15.04 8.30 3.37
C ALA A 158 -15.84 7.21 4.09
N ILE A 159 -15.16 6.30 4.84
CA ILE A 159 -15.82 5.29 5.65
C ILE A 159 -16.78 5.96 6.66
N ARG A 160 -16.29 6.95 7.42
CA ARG A 160 -17.11 7.66 8.41
C ARG A 160 -18.29 8.40 7.79
N GLN A 161 -18.07 9.03 6.64
CA GLN A 161 -19.12 9.74 5.90
C GLN A 161 -20.25 8.79 5.48
N LEU A 162 -19.89 7.64 4.89
CA LEU A 162 -20.89 6.68 4.41
C LEU A 162 -21.54 5.90 5.56
N ASP A 163 -20.80 5.65 6.66
CA ASP A 163 -21.34 5.00 7.86
C ASP A 163 -22.35 5.89 8.61
N ALA A 164 -22.21 7.21 8.52
CA ALA A 164 -23.16 8.16 9.09
C ALA A 164 -24.40 8.42 8.22
N ASP A 165 -24.41 7.91 7.00
CA ASP A 165 -25.51 8.13 6.06
C ASP A 165 -26.56 7.01 6.22
N PRO A 166 -27.79 7.36 6.68
CA PRO A 166 -28.84 6.37 6.98
C PRO A 166 -29.37 5.63 5.75
N ASP A 167 -29.11 6.15 4.55
CA ASP A 167 -29.56 5.49 3.31
C ASP A 167 -28.59 4.40 2.86
N VAL A 168 -27.36 4.36 3.40
CA VAL A 168 -26.33 3.40 2.97
C VAL A 168 -26.46 2.09 3.74
N ASP A 169 -26.77 1.01 3.04
CA ASP A 169 -26.98 -0.31 3.62
C ASP A 169 -25.69 -1.15 3.70
N VAL A 170 -24.74 -0.90 2.79
CA VAL A 170 -23.44 -1.58 2.74
C VAL A 170 -22.37 -0.67 2.15
N ILE A 171 -21.17 -0.73 2.69
CA ILE A 171 -20.01 0.02 2.18
C ILE A 171 -19.09 -0.95 1.45
N ILE A 172 -18.67 -0.57 0.24
CA ILE A 172 -17.64 -1.29 -0.53
C ILE A 172 -16.43 -0.38 -0.70
N VAL A 173 -15.28 -0.85 -0.23
CA VAL A 173 -13.99 -0.20 -0.49
C VAL A 173 -13.33 -0.93 -1.65
N ALA A 174 -13.38 -0.34 -2.83
CA ALA A 174 -12.90 -0.96 -4.06
C ALA A 174 -11.61 -0.32 -4.54
N ARG A 175 -10.60 -1.16 -4.75
CA ARG A 175 -9.36 -0.79 -5.39
C ARG A 175 -9.00 -1.81 -6.46
N GLY A 176 -8.50 -1.33 -7.60
CA GLY A 176 -7.96 -2.17 -8.67
C GLY A 176 -6.64 -2.85 -8.27
N GLY A 177 -6.14 -3.74 -9.11
CA GLY A 177 -4.82 -4.36 -8.94
C GLY A 177 -3.70 -3.32 -8.89
N GLY A 178 -2.53 -3.70 -8.40
CA GLY A 178 -1.34 -2.87 -8.29
C GLY A 178 -0.25 -3.56 -7.49
N ALA A 179 0.91 -2.94 -7.39
CA ALA A 179 1.99 -3.44 -6.57
C ALA A 179 1.60 -3.45 -5.07
N PHE A 180 2.27 -4.30 -4.30
CA PHE A 180 2.00 -4.42 -2.85
C PHE A 180 2.16 -3.07 -2.12
N GLU A 181 3.14 -2.28 -2.54
CA GLU A 181 3.43 -0.96 -2.02
C GLU A 181 2.26 0.03 -2.21
N ASP A 182 1.54 -0.11 -3.29
CA ASP A 182 0.37 0.71 -3.56
C ASP A 182 -0.83 0.37 -2.66
N LEU A 183 -0.82 -0.81 -2.02
CA LEU A 183 -1.88 -1.28 -1.12
C LEU A 183 -1.66 -0.90 0.34
N ILE A 184 -0.48 -0.38 0.67
CA ILE A 184 -0.06 -0.08 2.05
C ILE A 184 -1.02 0.86 2.75
N GLY A 185 -1.52 1.89 2.05
CA GLY A 185 -2.45 2.84 2.61
C GLY A 185 -3.72 2.20 3.18
N PHE A 186 -4.16 1.07 2.62
CA PHE A 186 -5.30 0.31 3.14
C PHE A 186 -4.94 -0.60 4.33
N SER A 187 -3.65 -0.84 4.56
CA SER A 187 -3.14 -1.56 5.74
C SER A 187 -2.82 -0.63 6.92
N ASP A 188 -3.09 0.67 6.79
CA ASP A 188 -2.93 1.64 7.89
C ASP A 188 -3.84 1.29 9.07
N GLU A 189 -3.31 1.43 10.30
CA GLU A 189 -4.04 1.09 11.52
C GLU A 189 -5.36 1.86 11.65
N ASN A 190 -5.38 3.14 11.27
CA ASN A 190 -6.59 3.97 11.37
C ASN A 190 -7.66 3.51 10.38
N VAL A 191 -7.27 3.07 9.17
CA VAL A 191 -8.21 2.52 8.18
C VAL A 191 -8.84 1.24 8.69
N VAL A 192 -8.03 0.31 9.22
CA VAL A 192 -8.53 -0.96 9.78
C VAL A 192 -9.45 -0.70 10.97
N ARG A 193 -9.10 0.22 11.87
CA ARG A 193 -9.93 0.62 13.01
C ARG A 193 -11.24 1.28 12.57
N ALA A 194 -11.21 2.16 11.58
CA ALA A 194 -12.41 2.78 11.04
C ALA A 194 -13.35 1.73 10.42
N ALA A 195 -12.82 0.80 9.64
CA ALA A 195 -13.60 -0.31 9.07
C ALA A 195 -14.21 -1.21 10.14
N ALA A 196 -13.45 -1.54 11.20
CA ALA A 196 -13.93 -2.37 12.31
C ALA A 196 -14.97 -1.67 13.20
N ALA A 197 -14.91 -0.34 13.28
CA ALA A 197 -15.84 0.48 14.08
C ALA A 197 -17.11 0.86 13.32
N ALA A 198 -17.13 0.79 11.99
CA ALA A 198 -18.30 1.17 11.17
C ALA A 198 -19.54 0.37 11.59
N HIS A 199 -20.71 0.98 11.67
CA HIS A 199 -22.00 0.35 11.96
C HIS A 199 -22.58 -0.32 10.73
N THR A 200 -22.36 0.25 9.57
CA THR A 200 -22.74 -0.29 8.27
C THR A 200 -21.81 -1.45 7.89
N PRO A 201 -22.32 -2.61 7.41
CA PRO A 201 -21.50 -3.70 6.90
C PRO A 201 -20.50 -3.20 5.83
N LEU A 202 -19.24 -3.60 5.93
CA LEU A 202 -18.18 -3.16 5.04
C LEU A 202 -17.49 -4.34 4.37
N ILE A 203 -17.26 -4.22 3.06
CA ILE A 203 -16.54 -5.18 2.20
C ILE A 203 -15.31 -4.47 1.60
N SER A 204 -14.16 -5.14 1.59
CA SER A 204 -12.94 -4.65 0.90
C SER A 204 -12.31 -5.74 0.05
#